data_735ecaa5671db3eb3fec88570b26d640
#
_entry.id   735ecaa5671db3eb3fec88570b26d640
#
_cell.length_a   1.000
_cell.length_b   1.000
_cell.length_c   1.000
_cell.angle_alpha   90.00
_cell.angle_beta   90.00
_cell.angle_gamma   90.00
#
_symmetry.space_group_name_H-M   'P 1'
#
loop_
_entity.id
_entity.type
_entity.pdbx_description
1 polymer ?
#
loop_
_entity_poly.entity_id
_entity_poly.type
_entity_poly.pdbx_seq_one_letter_code
_entity_poly.pdbx_strand_id
1 'polypeptide(L)'
;TTQTKRYIPRRAGQINEETQYVLNRFGVQPPAYLGNIGTQVKDMDIRPKPDADRTMSLKNAWDMMQNKGIVTLPICNSEDELEGIVTIGDIADVYMDTKDSYLLSNARTQYNKIRDTLDGEIVEGNGHGYFTKGKILIGTADPEMMKKYIEENDMVILGNREEDQLKAIELNVSCIIVGMSIQVSEKVIKKAQERQIIIISSPYDTYTIARMINQSIPVNYVMKKDNLVTFNTEDFTDDIQDVMIKHRHRAFPVINKRGKCVGTISRRNFLDMHKKQVILVDHNEKDQAVDNIEKAEILEIIDHHKLGSLE
;
A
#
# COMPACT_ATOMS: atom_id res chain seq x y z
N THR A 1 1.04 -3.84 -39.42
CA THR A 1 -0.36 -3.87 -38.96
C THR A 1 -0.75 -2.47 -38.59
N THR A 2 -1.53 -1.81 -39.47
CA THR A 2 -2.08 -0.47 -39.27
C THR A 2 -3.10 -0.55 -38.14
N GLN A 3 -2.78 -0.04 -36.94
CA GLN A 3 -3.77 0.17 -35.89
C GLN A 3 -4.77 1.21 -36.39
N THR A 4 -6.01 0.81 -36.58
CA THR A 4 -7.11 1.72 -36.94
C THR A 4 -7.35 2.63 -35.72
N LYS A 5 -6.93 3.91 -35.82
CA LYS A 5 -7.21 4.90 -34.77
C LYS A 5 -8.71 5.07 -34.66
N ARG A 6 -9.27 4.88 -33.46
CA ARG A 6 -10.69 5.06 -33.18
C ARG A 6 -10.94 6.47 -32.69
N TYR A 7 -11.66 7.27 -33.44
CA TYR A 7 -12.09 8.60 -33.04
C TYR A 7 -13.44 8.54 -32.32
N ILE A 8 -13.59 9.31 -31.26
CA ILE A 8 -14.82 9.37 -30.47
C ILE A 8 -15.41 10.78 -30.64
N PRO A 9 -16.61 10.92 -31.25
CA PRO A 9 -17.23 12.22 -31.44
C PRO A 9 -17.57 12.87 -30.10
N ARG A 10 -17.34 14.17 -30.03
CA ARG A 10 -17.63 15.04 -28.88
C ARG A 10 -18.21 16.34 -29.41
N ARG A 11 -19.02 17.05 -28.63
CA ARG A 11 -19.48 18.40 -28.90
C ARG A 11 -18.93 19.40 -27.91
N ALA A 12 -18.55 20.57 -28.38
CA ALA A 12 -18.04 21.68 -27.57
C ALA A 12 -19.16 22.53 -26.96
N GLY A 13 -20.28 22.68 -27.68
CA GLY A 13 -21.39 23.54 -27.31
C GLY A 13 -22.66 22.82 -26.88
N GLN A 14 -23.67 23.62 -26.51
CA GLN A 14 -25.03 23.14 -26.27
C GLN A 14 -25.72 22.82 -27.61
N ILE A 15 -26.64 21.89 -27.57
CA ILE A 15 -27.45 21.54 -28.74
C ILE A 15 -28.57 22.55 -28.88
N ASN A 16 -28.68 23.21 -30.06
CA ASN A 16 -29.80 24.10 -30.36
C ASN A 16 -31.07 23.31 -30.74
N GLU A 17 -32.21 23.98 -30.77
CA GLU A 17 -33.49 23.35 -31.03
C GLU A 17 -33.57 22.66 -32.41
N GLU A 18 -32.94 23.26 -33.42
CA GLU A 18 -32.90 22.71 -34.77
C GLU A 18 -32.12 21.41 -34.83
N THR A 19 -30.92 21.39 -34.25
CA THR A 19 -30.10 20.17 -34.12
C THR A 19 -30.83 19.09 -33.34
N GLN A 20 -31.50 19.45 -32.23
CA GLN A 20 -32.28 18.52 -31.44
C GLN A 20 -33.46 17.91 -32.24
N TYR A 21 -34.13 18.73 -33.05
CA TYR A 21 -35.18 18.23 -33.91
C TYR A 21 -34.68 17.21 -34.95
N VAL A 22 -33.55 17.49 -35.59
CA VAL A 22 -32.91 16.58 -36.56
C VAL A 22 -32.47 15.27 -35.89
N LEU A 23 -31.81 15.34 -34.76
CA LEU A 23 -31.38 14.16 -33.99
C LEU A 23 -32.58 13.28 -33.62
N ASN A 24 -33.65 13.88 -33.11
CA ASN A 24 -34.87 13.17 -32.75
C ASN A 24 -35.52 12.50 -33.95
N ARG A 25 -35.59 13.23 -35.08
CA ARG A 25 -36.21 12.73 -36.34
C ARG A 25 -35.48 11.48 -36.87
N PHE A 26 -34.17 11.42 -36.73
CA PHE A 26 -33.37 10.32 -37.23
C PHE A 26 -33.03 9.28 -36.17
N GLY A 27 -33.49 9.44 -34.92
CA GLY A 27 -33.20 8.52 -33.80
C GLY A 27 -31.71 8.44 -33.43
N VAL A 28 -30.94 9.53 -33.69
CA VAL A 28 -29.52 9.60 -33.42
C VAL A 28 -29.26 10.26 -32.06
N GLN A 29 -28.45 9.62 -31.23
CA GLN A 29 -28.02 10.21 -29.96
C GLN A 29 -26.96 11.29 -30.20
N PRO A 30 -27.06 12.46 -29.55
CA PRO A 30 -26.05 13.50 -29.67
C PRO A 30 -24.70 13.04 -29.15
N PRO A 31 -23.57 13.51 -29.73
CA PRO A 31 -22.25 13.30 -29.15
C PRO A 31 -22.21 13.81 -27.71
N ALA A 32 -21.47 13.12 -26.84
CA ALA A 32 -21.33 13.53 -25.46
C ALA A 32 -20.65 14.91 -25.38
N TYR A 33 -21.11 15.75 -24.45
CA TYR A 33 -20.53 17.06 -24.22
C TYR A 33 -19.10 16.94 -23.65
N LEU A 34 -18.21 17.80 -24.14
CA LEU A 34 -16.83 17.94 -23.68
C LEU A 34 -16.59 19.43 -23.42
N GLY A 35 -16.55 19.84 -22.15
CA GLY A 35 -16.31 21.25 -21.79
C GLY A 35 -14.81 21.57 -21.66
N ASN A 36 -13.99 20.58 -21.35
CA ASN A 36 -12.57 20.78 -21.13
C ASN A 36 -11.77 19.59 -21.66
N ILE A 37 -10.72 19.83 -22.47
CA ILE A 37 -9.86 18.82 -23.08
C ILE A 37 -8.58 18.58 -22.27
N GLY A 38 -8.33 19.35 -21.21
CA GLY A 38 -7.13 19.21 -20.37
C GLY A 38 -6.86 17.74 -19.97
N THR A 39 -5.61 17.43 -19.80
CA THR A 39 -5.17 16.10 -19.34
C THR A 39 -5.63 15.86 -17.91
N GLN A 40 -6.17 14.68 -17.65
CA GLN A 40 -6.62 14.26 -16.32
C GLN A 40 -5.72 13.14 -15.78
N VAL A 41 -5.78 12.89 -14.48
CA VAL A 41 -5.00 11.82 -13.83
C VAL A 41 -5.20 10.47 -14.49
N LYS A 42 -6.42 10.14 -14.94
CA LYS A 42 -6.72 8.89 -15.67
C LYS A 42 -5.98 8.74 -17.01
N ASP A 43 -5.51 9.85 -17.58
CA ASP A 43 -4.75 9.86 -18.83
C ASP A 43 -3.24 9.69 -18.59
N MET A 44 -2.80 9.69 -17.32
CA MET A 44 -1.42 9.45 -16.91
C MET A 44 -1.12 7.95 -16.80
N ASP A 45 0.17 7.60 -16.82
CA ASP A 45 0.61 6.24 -16.51
C ASP A 45 0.49 5.98 -14.99
N ILE A 46 -0.69 5.56 -14.54
CA ILE A 46 -0.94 5.22 -13.14
C ILE A 46 -0.29 3.87 -12.86
N ARG A 47 0.68 3.85 -11.93
CA ARG A 47 1.25 2.59 -11.45
C ARG A 47 0.19 1.82 -10.66
N PRO A 48 -0.20 0.60 -11.06
CA PRO A 48 -1.23 -0.16 -10.37
C PRO A 48 -0.90 -0.40 -8.90
N LYS A 49 -1.90 -0.36 -8.03
CA LYS A 49 -1.71 -0.68 -6.63
C LYS A 49 -1.25 -2.13 -6.46
N PRO A 50 -0.31 -2.41 -5.54
CA PRO A 50 -0.03 -3.79 -5.12
C PRO A 50 -1.18 -4.33 -4.26
N ASP A 51 -1.24 -5.65 -4.15
CA ASP A 51 -2.17 -6.32 -3.23
C ASP A 51 -1.57 -6.32 -1.82
N ALA A 52 -1.87 -5.26 -1.06
CA ALA A 52 -1.34 -5.02 0.27
C ALA A 52 -2.46 -4.60 1.21
N ASP A 53 -2.69 -5.41 2.23
CA ASP A 53 -3.67 -5.18 3.29
C ASP A 53 -3.02 -4.79 4.62
N ARG A 54 -3.83 -4.29 5.54
CA ARG A 54 -3.39 -3.80 6.85
C ARG A 54 -2.78 -4.86 7.78
N THR A 55 -2.98 -6.15 7.50
CA THR A 55 -2.43 -7.26 8.30
C THR A 55 -1.09 -7.77 7.79
N MET A 56 -0.63 -7.27 6.64
CA MET A 56 0.67 -7.61 6.06
C MET A 56 1.79 -7.27 7.04
N SER A 57 2.79 -8.16 7.17
CA SER A 57 3.98 -7.87 7.99
C SER A 57 4.88 -6.82 7.34
N LEU A 58 5.67 -6.11 8.14
CA LEU A 58 6.67 -5.17 7.61
C LEU A 58 7.68 -5.85 6.70
N LYS A 59 8.06 -7.13 6.99
CA LYS A 59 8.93 -7.93 6.10
C LYS A 59 8.31 -8.04 4.71
N ASN A 60 7.05 -8.50 4.62
CA ASN A 60 6.38 -8.68 3.35
C ASN A 60 6.14 -7.35 2.61
N ALA A 61 5.83 -6.29 3.36
CA ALA A 61 5.71 -4.94 2.78
C ALA A 61 7.03 -4.46 2.18
N TRP A 62 8.14 -4.64 2.89
CA TRP A 62 9.47 -4.32 2.41
C TRP A 62 9.84 -5.10 1.16
N ASP A 63 9.67 -6.44 1.19
CA ASP A 63 9.97 -7.32 0.05
C ASP A 63 9.12 -6.92 -1.17
N MET A 64 7.84 -6.63 -0.98
CA MET A 64 6.96 -6.15 -2.04
C MET A 64 7.44 -4.81 -2.62
N MET A 65 7.83 -3.86 -1.76
CA MET A 65 8.33 -2.56 -2.18
C MET A 65 9.63 -2.69 -2.97
N GLN A 66 10.56 -3.55 -2.54
CA GLN A 66 11.82 -3.81 -3.25
C GLN A 66 11.56 -4.48 -4.61
N ASN A 67 10.78 -5.55 -4.64
CA ASN A 67 10.50 -6.30 -5.87
C ASN A 67 9.76 -5.47 -6.91
N LYS A 68 8.90 -4.56 -6.50
CA LYS A 68 8.16 -3.66 -7.40
C LYS A 68 8.86 -2.31 -7.65
N GLY A 69 9.98 -2.03 -6.99
CA GLY A 69 10.69 -0.75 -7.11
C GLY A 69 9.82 0.46 -6.70
N ILE A 70 9.04 0.33 -5.62
CA ILE A 70 8.17 1.38 -5.10
C ILE A 70 8.65 1.86 -3.73
N VAL A 71 8.41 3.12 -3.42
CA VAL A 71 8.83 3.77 -2.17
C VAL A 71 7.65 4.19 -1.28
N THR A 72 6.44 4.04 -1.81
CA THR A 72 5.18 4.28 -1.11
C THR A 72 4.23 3.15 -1.45
N LEU A 73 3.71 2.48 -0.44
CA LEU A 73 2.81 1.34 -0.55
C LEU A 73 1.42 1.76 -0.05
N PRO A 74 0.43 1.91 -0.93
CA PRO A 74 -0.95 2.10 -0.49
C PRO A 74 -1.48 0.82 0.13
N ILE A 75 -2.11 0.94 1.29
CA ILE A 75 -2.76 -0.15 2.02
C ILE A 75 -4.26 -0.01 1.83
N CYS A 76 -4.88 -1.06 1.33
CA CYS A 76 -6.30 -1.06 1.00
C CYS A 76 -7.04 -2.19 1.74
N ASN A 77 -8.34 -2.00 1.94
CA ASN A 77 -9.22 -3.06 2.45
C ASN A 77 -9.64 -4.02 1.30
N SER A 78 -10.45 -5.03 1.64
CA SER A 78 -10.97 -6.02 0.69
C SER A 78 -11.87 -5.41 -0.40
N GLU A 79 -12.33 -4.18 -0.22
CA GLU A 79 -13.14 -3.45 -1.19
C GLU A 79 -12.31 -2.47 -2.03
N ASP A 80 -10.97 -2.53 -1.96
CA ASP A 80 -10.02 -1.63 -2.61
C ASP A 80 -10.06 -0.18 -2.10
N GLU A 81 -10.66 0.10 -0.96
CA GLU A 81 -10.65 1.42 -0.36
C GLU A 81 -9.32 1.66 0.37
N LEU A 82 -8.77 2.86 0.22
CA LEU A 82 -7.51 3.25 0.83
C LEU A 82 -7.67 3.40 2.34
N GLU A 83 -6.97 2.57 3.13
CA GLU A 83 -6.92 2.66 4.58
C GLU A 83 -5.70 3.46 5.09
N GLY A 84 -4.64 3.51 4.31
CA GLY A 84 -3.41 4.21 4.69
C GLY A 84 -2.28 4.04 3.68
N ILE A 85 -1.13 4.59 4.01
CA ILE A 85 0.10 4.42 3.22
C ILE A 85 1.27 4.06 4.13
N VAL A 86 2.17 3.23 3.61
CA VAL A 86 3.47 2.92 4.22
C VAL A 86 4.57 3.40 3.31
N THR A 87 5.57 4.06 3.87
CA THR A 87 6.77 4.49 3.15
C THR A 87 8.01 3.75 3.65
N ILE A 88 9.10 3.81 2.89
CA ILE A 88 10.40 3.29 3.35
C ILE A 88 10.82 3.96 4.66
N GLY A 89 10.49 5.26 4.85
CA GLY A 89 10.78 5.97 6.09
C GLY A 89 10.07 5.37 7.30
N ASP A 90 8.77 5.05 7.16
CA ASP A 90 7.98 4.45 8.25
C ASP A 90 8.55 3.08 8.67
N ILE A 91 9.02 2.28 7.70
CA ILE A 91 9.69 0.99 7.98
C ILE A 91 11.04 1.23 8.65
N ALA A 92 11.82 2.20 8.19
CA ALA A 92 13.13 2.51 8.75
C ALA A 92 13.03 3.03 10.20
N ASP A 93 12.02 3.84 10.52
CA ASP A 93 11.79 4.36 11.86
C ASP A 93 11.57 3.22 12.86
N VAL A 94 10.75 2.22 12.51
CA VAL A 94 10.55 1.01 13.35
C VAL A 94 11.85 0.21 13.51
N TYR A 95 12.64 0.10 12.44
CA TYR A 95 13.88 -0.66 12.47
C TYR A 95 14.97 0.03 13.31
N MET A 96 14.97 1.35 13.35
CA MET A 96 15.92 2.16 14.13
C MET A 96 15.51 2.32 15.60
N ASP A 97 14.22 2.15 15.93
CA ASP A 97 13.76 2.16 17.32
C ASP A 97 14.02 0.81 17.99
N THR A 98 15.25 0.66 18.51
CA THR A 98 15.71 -0.58 19.16
C THR A 98 15.39 -0.65 20.65
N LYS A 99 14.78 0.40 21.23
CA LYS A 99 14.56 0.50 22.69
C LYS A 99 13.20 0.01 23.14
N ASP A 100 12.21 -0.04 22.24
CA ASP A 100 10.85 -0.48 22.59
C ASP A 100 10.73 -2.01 22.54
N SER A 101 10.97 -2.66 23.70
CA SER A 101 10.79 -4.10 23.86
C SER A 101 9.32 -4.54 23.85
N TYR A 102 8.36 -3.61 23.94
CA TYR A 102 6.92 -3.86 23.89
C TYR A 102 6.31 -3.68 22.49
N LEU A 103 7.12 -3.35 21.51
CA LEU A 103 6.67 -3.01 20.16
C LEU A 103 5.75 -4.08 19.55
N LEU A 104 6.09 -5.38 19.68
CA LEU A 104 5.27 -6.47 19.13
C LEU A 104 3.92 -6.59 19.82
N SER A 105 3.87 -6.44 21.12
CA SER A 105 2.61 -6.50 21.89
C SER A 105 1.74 -5.27 21.66
N ASN A 106 2.33 -4.08 21.60
CA ASN A 106 1.65 -2.84 21.24
C ASN A 106 1.05 -2.91 19.84
N ALA A 107 1.76 -3.51 18.89
CA ALA A 107 1.30 -3.75 17.52
C ALA A 107 0.27 -4.89 17.40
N ARG A 108 0.02 -5.65 18.47
CA ARG A 108 -0.85 -6.84 18.47
C ARG A 108 -0.45 -7.82 17.38
N THR A 109 0.83 -8.22 17.38
CA THR A 109 1.41 -9.05 16.33
C THR A 109 0.88 -10.48 16.41
N GLN A 110 0.41 -11.03 15.29
CA GLN A 110 -0.08 -12.41 15.22
C GLN A 110 1.10 -13.41 15.24
N TYR A 111 0.98 -14.51 15.98
CA TYR A 111 2.06 -15.51 16.08
C TYR A 111 2.44 -16.14 14.74
N ASN A 112 1.47 -16.35 13.84
CA ASN A 112 1.78 -16.80 12.47
C ASN A 112 2.67 -15.81 11.71
N LYS A 113 2.51 -14.49 11.92
CA LYS A 113 3.38 -13.47 11.28
C LYS A 113 4.80 -13.51 11.85
N ILE A 114 4.93 -13.80 13.15
CA ILE A 114 6.22 -14.02 13.80
C ILE A 114 6.88 -15.26 13.21
N ARG A 115 6.18 -16.40 13.18
CA ARG A 115 6.63 -17.64 12.56
C ARG A 115 7.12 -17.41 11.12
N ASP A 116 6.27 -16.80 10.28
CA ASP A 116 6.58 -16.56 8.87
C ASP A 116 7.80 -15.64 8.68
N THR A 117 7.92 -14.62 9.53
CA THR A 117 9.07 -13.70 9.51
C THR A 117 10.38 -14.39 9.88
N LEU A 118 10.32 -15.37 10.80
CA LEU A 118 11.46 -16.12 11.29
C LEU A 118 11.70 -17.43 10.53
N ASP A 119 11.01 -17.66 9.39
CA ASP A 119 11.03 -18.89 8.60
C ASP A 119 10.90 -20.15 9.48
N GLY A 120 10.06 -20.03 10.52
CA GLY A 120 9.91 -21.02 11.56
C GLY A 120 8.69 -21.89 11.43
N GLU A 121 8.47 -22.72 12.46
CA GLU A 121 7.28 -23.55 12.63
C GLU A 121 6.70 -23.37 14.03
N ILE A 122 5.38 -23.55 14.17
CA ILE A 122 4.74 -23.58 15.48
C ILE A 122 4.81 -25.03 15.98
N VAL A 123 5.59 -25.24 17.02
CA VAL A 123 5.77 -26.53 17.68
C VAL A 123 4.61 -26.83 18.62
N GLU A 124 4.10 -25.80 19.32
CA GLU A 124 2.96 -25.89 20.23
C GLU A 124 2.16 -24.58 20.21
N GLY A 125 0.84 -24.71 20.32
CA GLY A 125 -0.09 -23.60 20.51
C GLY A 125 -0.76 -23.08 19.24
N ASN A 126 -1.59 -22.04 19.38
CA ASN A 126 -2.42 -21.49 18.29
C ASN A 126 -1.74 -20.30 17.61
N GLY A 127 -1.20 -20.50 16.42
CA GLY A 127 -0.57 -19.43 15.63
C GLY A 127 -1.50 -18.31 15.17
N HIS A 128 -2.82 -18.49 15.21
CA HIS A 128 -3.79 -17.44 14.89
C HIS A 128 -4.02 -16.46 16.06
N GLY A 129 -3.50 -16.78 17.25
CA GLY A 129 -3.50 -15.86 18.39
C GLY A 129 -2.61 -14.65 18.17
N TYR A 130 -2.74 -13.66 19.06
CA TYR A 130 -2.00 -12.42 18.99
C TYR A 130 -1.16 -12.20 20.26
N PHE A 131 0.06 -11.76 20.09
CA PHE A 131 0.89 -11.25 21.17
C PHE A 131 0.40 -9.83 21.54
N THR A 132 -0.21 -9.68 22.72
CA THR A 132 -0.89 -8.45 23.11
C THR A 132 -0.41 -7.87 24.43
N LYS A 133 0.45 -8.59 25.15
CA LYS A 133 1.02 -8.19 26.45
C LYS A 133 2.43 -8.74 26.58
N GLY A 134 3.24 -8.05 27.38
CA GLY A 134 4.62 -8.45 27.67
C GLY A 134 5.64 -7.82 26.69
N LYS A 135 6.87 -7.94 27.09
CA LYS A 135 8.06 -7.52 26.30
C LYS A 135 8.69 -8.72 25.62
N ILE A 136 9.54 -8.44 24.64
CA ILE A 136 10.41 -9.45 24.06
C ILE A 136 11.80 -9.35 24.67
N LEU A 137 12.40 -10.48 24.95
CA LEU A 137 13.76 -10.53 25.51
C LEU A 137 14.48 -11.83 25.14
N ILE A 138 15.81 -11.83 25.32
CA ILE A 138 16.65 -13.00 25.15
C ILE A 138 16.96 -13.59 26.53
N GLY A 139 16.63 -14.85 26.75
CA GLY A 139 16.91 -15.56 28.00
C GLY A 139 18.33 -16.15 27.98
N THR A 140 19.32 -15.35 28.31
CA THR A 140 20.75 -15.76 28.34
C THR A 140 21.29 -16.03 29.74
N ALA A 141 20.57 -15.62 30.77
CA ALA A 141 20.97 -15.83 32.15
C ALA A 141 20.60 -17.25 32.63
N ASP A 142 21.18 -17.66 33.77
CA ASP A 142 20.79 -18.90 34.43
C ASP A 142 19.32 -18.83 34.95
N PRO A 143 18.66 -19.98 35.19
CA PRO A 143 17.22 -20.02 35.56
C PRO A 143 16.85 -19.20 36.81
N GLU A 144 17.76 -19.04 37.77
CA GLU A 144 17.47 -18.23 38.95
C GLU A 144 17.53 -16.73 38.67
N MET A 145 18.44 -16.31 37.78
CA MET A 145 18.51 -14.92 37.33
C MET A 145 17.36 -14.57 36.42
N MET A 146 16.85 -15.52 35.60
CA MET A 146 15.69 -15.29 34.72
C MET A 146 14.47 -14.80 35.49
N LYS A 147 14.24 -15.27 36.72
CA LYS A 147 13.13 -14.81 37.60
C LYS A 147 13.13 -13.31 37.88
N LYS A 148 14.26 -12.63 37.73
CA LYS A 148 14.39 -11.21 38.07
C LYS A 148 13.95 -10.27 36.94
N TYR A 149 13.93 -10.74 35.70
CA TYR A 149 13.69 -9.87 34.56
C TYR A 149 12.66 -10.41 33.55
N ILE A 150 12.30 -11.70 33.62
CA ILE A 150 11.18 -12.26 32.86
C ILE A 150 9.91 -12.10 33.69
N GLU A 151 8.91 -11.54 33.04
CA GLU A 151 7.59 -11.31 33.63
C GLU A 151 6.53 -12.19 32.94
N GLU A 152 5.39 -12.32 33.59
CA GLU A 152 4.24 -13.01 33.00
C GLU A 152 3.83 -12.36 31.66
N ASN A 153 3.48 -13.20 30.69
CA ASN A 153 3.13 -12.83 29.30
C ASN A 153 4.31 -12.35 28.43
N ASP A 154 5.54 -12.31 28.90
CA ASP A 154 6.68 -11.99 28.04
C ASP A 154 6.86 -13.00 26.91
N MET A 155 7.58 -12.61 25.86
CA MET A 155 8.06 -13.48 24.79
C MET A 155 9.57 -13.65 24.94
N VAL A 156 10.03 -14.89 25.03
CA VAL A 156 11.44 -15.18 25.36
C VAL A 156 12.11 -15.96 24.25
N ILE A 157 13.23 -15.45 23.77
CA ILE A 157 14.09 -16.16 22.80
C ILE A 157 15.10 -16.99 23.60
N LEU A 158 15.10 -18.29 23.36
CA LEU A 158 15.91 -19.27 24.09
C LEU A 158 16.73 -20.15 23.13
N GLY A 159 17.75 -20.79 23.67
CA GLY A 159 18.53 -21.85 23.02
C GLY A 159 18.07 -23.25 23.42
N ASN A 160 19.03 -24.19 23.43
CA ASN A 160 18.82 -25.62 23.58
C ASN A 160 18.73 -26.11 25.04
N ARG A 161 18.87 -25.25 26.04
CA ARG A 161 18.80 -25.67 27.43
C ARG A 161 17.35 -25.91 27.87
N GLU A 162 17.00 -27.19 28.10
CA GLU A 162 15.67 -27.59 28.54
C GLU A 162 15.27 -26.91 29.86
N GLU A 163 16.20 -26.74 30.78
CA GLU A 163 15.96 -26.09 32.07
C GLU A 163 15.50 -24.63 31.91
N ASP A 164 16.10 -23.88 30.97
CA ASP A 164 15.71 -22.50 30.69
C ASP A 164 14.30 -22.44 30.08
N GLN A 165 13.99 -23.39 29.17
CA GLN A 165 12.67 -23.50 28.53
C GLN A 165 11.59 -23.82 29.58
N LEU A 166 11.84 -24.79 30.46
CA LEU A 166 10.96 -25.15 31.56
C LEU A 166 10.77 -23.96 32.53
N LYS A 167 11.84 -23.21 32.79
CA LYS A 167 11.80 -22.06 33.67
C LYS A 167 10.94 -20.93 33.10
N ALA A 168 11.07 -20.65 31.81
CA ALA A 168 10.23 -19.67 31.13
C ALA A 168 8.74 -20.07 31.22
N ILE A 169 8.42 -21.38 31.07
CA ILE A 169 7.07 -21.90 31.24
C ILE A 169 6.57 -21.70 32.67
N GLU A 170 7.40 -21.96 33.69
CA GLU A 170 7.04 -21.72 35.10
C GLU A 170 6.70 -20.24 35.37
N LEU A 171 7.35 -19.31 34.67
CA LEU A 171 7.13 -17.87 34.78
C LEU A 171 5.92 -17.37 33.99
N ASN A 172 5.13 -18.27 33.36
CA ASN A 172 3.94 -17.96 32.59
C ASN A 172 4.18 -17.00 31.42
N VAL A 173 5.28 -17.19 30.69
CA VAL A 173 5.51 -16.43 29.43
C VAL A 173 4.43 -16.77 28.42
N SER A 174 4.14 -15.87 27.48
CA SER A 174 3.16 -16.13 26.44
C SER A 174 3.72 -16.95 25.26
N CYS A 175 5.02 -16.78 25.00
CA CYS A 175 5.68 -17.45 23.87
C CYS A 175 7.16 -17.71 24.16
N ILE A 176 7.63 -18.87 23.72
CA ILE A 176 9.05 -19.24 23.66
C ILE A 176 9.44 -19.37 22.18
N ILE A 177 10.53 -18.72 21.80
CA ILE A 177 11.13 -18.89 20.47
C ILE A 177 12.44 -19.63 20.64
N VAL A 178 12.57 -20.82 19.99
CA VAL A 178 13.77 -21.66 20.04
C VAL A 178 14.51 -21.55 18.71
N GLY A 179 15.77 -21.10 18.76
CA GLY A 179 16.59 -20.91 17.55
C GLY A 179 17.30 -22.19 17.09
N MET A 180 17.92 -22.09 15.88
CA MET A 180 18.80 -23.11 15.29
C MET A 180 18.13 -24.47 15.00
N SER A 181 16.80 -24.48 14.75
CA SER A 181 16.01 -25.70 14.55
C SER A 181 16.20 -26.77 15.63
N ILE A 182 16.49 -26.33 16.85
CA ILE A 182 16.68 -27.26 17.97
C ILE A 182 15.38 -27.95 18.29
N GLN A 183 15.44 -29.29 18.38
CA GLN A 183 14.28 -30.10 18.75
C GLN A 183 13.87 -29.82 20.21
N VAL A 184 12.65 -29.39 20.39
CA VAL A 184 12.05 -29.19 21.71
C VAL A 184 11.64 -30.53 22.31
N SER A 185 11.96 -30.81 23.57
CA SER A 185 11.64 -32.09 24.21
C SER A 185 10.13 -32.23 24.44
N GLU A 186 9.64 -33.47 24.43
CA GLU A 186 8.22 -33.77 24.73
C GLU A 186 7.78 -33.25 26.10
N LYS A 187 8.69 -33.23 27.07
CA LYS A 187 8.45 -32.71 28.42
C LYS A 187 8.15 -31.21 28.38
N VAL A 188 8.91 -30.42 27.60
CA VAL A 188 8.69 -28.99 27.42
C VAL A 188 7.37 -28.75 26.69
N ILE A 189 7.13 -29.50 25.60
CA ILE A 189 5.87 -29.37 24.81
C ILE A 189 4.64 -29.61 25.70
N LYS A 190 4.62 -30.71 26.48
CA LYS A 190 3.51 -31.01 27.41
C LYS A 190 3.29 -29.92 28.44
N LYS A 191 4.39 -29.39 29.00
CA LYS A 191 4.28 -28.30 29.99
C LYS A 191 3.78 -26.98 29.37
N ALA A 192 4.21 -26.65 28.15
CA ALA A 192 3.72 -25.52 27.41
C ALA A 192 2.22 -25.66 27.08
N GLN A 193 1.79 -26.86 26.67
CA GLN A 193 0.39 -27.18 26.39
C GLN A 193 -0.51 -27.02 27.63
N GLU A 194 -0.07 -27.52 28.79
CA GLU A 194 -0.78 -27.37 30.08
C GLU A 194 -1.04 -25.90 30.44
N ARG A 195 -0.17 -24.97 29.99
CA ARG A 195 -0.22 -23.54 30.30
C ARG A 195 -0.60 -22.66 29.10
N GLN A 196 -0.94 -23.26 27.97
CA GLN A 196 -1.30 -22.57 26.75
C GLN A 196 -0.22 -21.61 26.22
N ILE A 197 1.05 -21.98 26.44
CA ILE A 197 2.22 -21.23 25.97
C ILE A 197 2.57 -21.64 24.56
N ILE A 198 2.83 -20.68 23.71
CA ILE A 198 3.21 -20.92 22.31
C ILE A 198 4.69 -21.20 22.21
N ILE A 199 5.06 -22.20 21.42
CA ILE A 199 6.46 -22.49 21.07
C ILE A 199 6.63 -22.35 19.57
N ILE A 200 7.57 -21.50 19.18
CA ILE A 200 8.00 -21.30 17.78
C ILE A 200 9.45 -21.78 17.66
N SER A 201 9.72 -22.68 16.73
CA SER A 201 11.07 -23.07 16.33
C SER A 201 11.50 -22.29 15.10
N SER A 202 12.72 -21.78 15.06
CA SER A 202 13.27 -21.02 13.94
C SER A 202 14.65 -21.60 13.54
N PRO A 203 15.01 -21.62 12.26
CA PRO A 203 16.33 -22.07 11.81
C PRO A 203 17.44 -21.08 12.19
N TYR A 204 17.10 -19.85 12.52
CA TYR A 204 18.07 -18.78 12.81
C TYR A 204 18.63 -18.86 14.23
N ASP A 205 19.83 -18.30 14.41
CA ASP A 205 20.41 -18.10 15.73
C ASP A 205 19.70 -16.95 16.48
N THR A 206 19.92 -16.89 17.79
CA THR A 206 19.29 -15.92 18.70
C THR A 206 19.48 -14.45 18.27
N TYR A 207 20.67 -14.11 17.77
CA TYR A 207 20.95 -12.73 17.32
C TYR A 207 20.15 -12.39 16.05
N THR A 208 20.11 -13.30 15.09
CA THR A 208 19.34 -13.13 13.87
C THR A 208 17.84 -13.04 14.17
N ILE A 209 17.31 -13.91 15.05
CA ILE A 209 15.92 -13.85 15.52
C ILE A 209 15.61 -12.48 16.12
N ALA A 210 16.45 -12.00 17.06
CA ALA A 210 16.24 -10.73 17.73
C ALA A 210 16.24 -9.53 16.76
N ARG A 211 17.01 -9.60 15.68
CA ARG A 211 17.03 -8.58 14.64
C ARG A 211 15.82 -8.62 13.70
N MET A 212 15.33 -9.82 13.42
CA MET A 212 14.27 -10.00 12.42
C MET A 212 12.86 -9.85 13.01
N ILE A 213 12.69 -10.16 14.28
CA ILE A 213 11.36 -10.34 14.87
C ILE A 213 10.47 -9.09 14.78
N ASN A 214 11.04 -7.90 14.88
CA ASN A 214 10.30 -6.64 14.72
C ASN A 214 9.72 -6.45 13.30
N GLN A 215 10.24 -7.16 12.31
CA GLN A 215 9.71 -7.14 10.95
C GLN A 215 8.37 -7.91 10.81
N SER A 216 7.96 -8.66 11.85
CA SER A 216 6.68 -9.36 11.89
C SER A 216 5.48 -8.45 12.21
N ILE A 217 5.73 -7.22 12.65
CA ILE A 217 4.70 -6.24 12.99
C ILE A 217 3.80 -5.97 11.79
N PRO A 218 2.46 -5.90 11.98
CA PRO A 218 1.55 -5.59 10.89
C PRO A 218 1.68 -4.12 10.45
N VAL A 219 1.60 -3.86 9.15
CA VAL A 219 1.70 -2.50 8.59
C VAL A 219 0.67 -1.53 9.16
N ASN A 220 -0.48 -2.03 9.63
CA ASN A 220 -1.51 -1.23 10.30
C ASN A 220 -0.98 -0.44 11.51
N TYR A 221 0.08 -0.91 12.16
CA TYR A 221 0.68 -0.23 13.30
C TYR A 221 1.48 1.02 12.90
N VAL A 222 2.10 0.98 11.72
CA VAL A 222 3.02 2.03 11.25
C VAL A 222 2.47 2.89 10.12
N MET A 223 1.43 2.42 9.41
CA MET A 223 0.87 3.17 8.27
C MET A 223 0.28 4.50 8.71
N LYS A 224 0.48 5.51 7.89
CA LYS A 224 -0.19 6.80 8.02
C LYS A 224 -1.61 6.67 7.53
N LYS A 225 -2.57 7.12 8.35
CA LYS A 225 -4.02 7.04 8.10
C LYS A 225 -4.65 8.42 7.89
N ASP A 226 -4.09 9.42 8.54
CA ASP A 226 -4.66 10.75 8.57
C ASP A 226 -3.96 11.70 7.58
N ASN A 227 -4.70 12.68 7.08
CA ASN A 227 -4.20 13.72 6.18
C ASN A 227 -3.50 13.17 4.93
N LEU A 228 -4.00 12.07 4.40
CA LEU A 228 -3.46 11.48 3.18
C LEU A 228 -3.75 12.40 1.99
N VAL A 229 -2.70 12.77 1.26
CA VAL A 229 -2.84 13.49 0.00
C VAL A 229 -3.10 12.48 -1.10
N THR A 230 -4.31 12.49 -1.63
CA THR A 230 -4.77 11.60 -2.71
C THR A 230 -5.26 12.43 -3.89
N PHE A 231 -5.30 11.84 -5.08
CA PHE A 231 -5.88 12.46 -6.27
C PHE A 231 -6.97 11.58 -6.85
N ASN A 232 -7.95 12.21 -7.49
CA ASN A 232 -9.00 11.49 -8.20
C ASN A 232 -8.60 11.26 -9.65
N THR A 233 -9.08 10.18 -10.24
CA THR A 233 -8.86 9.90 -11.67
C THR A 233 -9.33 11.02 -12.58
N GLU A 234 -10.30 11.83 -12.14
CA GLU A 234 -10.86 12.94 -12.90
C GLU A 234 -10.21 14.30 -12.64
N ASP A 235 -9.28 14.40 -11.68
CA ASP A 235 -8.58 15.64 -11.41
C ASP A 235 -7.73 16.04 -12.61
N PHE A 236 -7.67 17.34 -12.90
CA PHE A 236 -6.81 17.86 -13.95
C PHE A 236 -5.35 17.90 -13.50
N THR A 237 -4.45 17.59 -14.42
CA THR A 237 -2.99 17.53 -14.12
C THR A 237 -2.43 18.86 -13.64
N ASP A 238 -2.94 19.97 -14.13
CA ASP A 238 -2.51 21.30 -13.71
C ASP A 238 -2.81 21.55 -12.22
N ASP A 239 -4.01 21.19 -11.78
CA ASP A 239 -4.44 21.39 -10.40
C ASP A 239 -3.62 20.56 -9.40
N ILE A 240 -3.32 19.31 -9.77
CA ILE A 240 -2.57 18.42 -8.90
C ILE A 240 -1.07 18.74 -8.85
N GLN A 241 -0.52 19.35 -9.89
CA GLN A 241 0.91 19.69 -9.97
C GLN A 241 1.30 20.64 -8.81
N ASP A 242 0.50 21.65 -8.54
CA ASP A 242 0.73 22.61 -7.45
C ASP A 242 0.68 21.91 -6.08
N VAL A 243 -0.24 20.97 -5.92
CA VAL A 243 -0.35 20.17 -4.68
C VAL A 243 0.89 19.29 -4.50
N MET A 244 1.32 18.63 -5.57
CA MET A 244 2.52 17.78 -5.51
C MET A 244 3.81 18.58 -5.20
N ILE A 245 3.93 19.84 -5.67
CA ILE A 245 5.07 20.70 -5.38
C ILE A 245 5.15 21.05 -3.89
N LYS A 246 3.99 21.31 -3.26
CA LYS A 246 3.90 21.68 -1.84
C LYS A 246 4.19 20.51 -0.90
N HIS A 247 3.94 19.27 -1.33
CA HIS A 247 4.13 18.07 -0.51
C HIS A 247 5.41 17.34 -0.90
N ARG A 248 6.21 16.92 0.10
CA ARG A 248 7.48 16.19 -0.11
C ARG A 248 7.29 14.68 -0.39
N HIS A 249 6.06 14.23 -0.62
CA HIS A 249 5.80 12.83 -0.93
C HIS A 249 6.37 12.44 -2.30
N ARG A 250 6.86 11.21 -2.43
CA ARG A 250 7.42 10.69 -3.69
C ARG A 250 6.35 10.10 -4.60
N ALA A 251 5.28 9.58 -4.03
CA ALA A 251 4.14 9.06 -4.77
C ALA A 251 2.85 9.36 -4.01
N PHE A 252 1.74 9.44 -4.74
CA PHE A 252 0.43 9.82 -4.25
C PHE A 252 -0.59 8.78 -4.69
N PRO A 253 -1.44 8.25 -3.79
CA PRO A 253 -2.51 7.35 -4.16
C PRO A 253 -3.53 8.01 -5.09
N VAL A 254 -4.05 7.23 -6.03
CA VAL A 254 -5.11 7.66 -6.96
C VAL A 254 -6.39 6.89 -6.66
N ILE A 255 -7.48 7.64 -6.51
CA ILE A 255 -8.80 7.13 -6.19
C ILE A 255 -9.73 7.32 -7.40
N ASN A 256 -10.51 6.32 -7.75
CA ASN A 256 -11.50 6.46 -8.82
C ASN A 256 -12.83 7.02 -8.32
N LYS A 257 -13.78 7.27 -9.24
CA LYS A 257 -15.13 7.76 -8.93
C LYS A 257 -15.93 6.90 -7.94
N ARG A 258 -15.52 5.65 -7.73
CA ARG A 258 -16.18 4.72 -6.82
C ARG A 258 -15.52 4.67 -5.44
N GLY A 259 -14.56 5.57 -5.17
CA GLY A 259 -13.81 5.57 -3.91
C GLY A 259 -12.70 4.51 -3.83
N LYS A 260 -12.42 3.78 -4.92
CA LYS A 260 -11.44 2.71 -4.95
C LYS A 260 -10.04 3.22 -5.30
N CYS A 261 -9.03 2.78 -4.57
CA CYS A 261 -7.63 3.05 -4.89
C CYS A 261 -7.22 2.23 -6.12
N VAL A 262 -6.85 2.90 -7.21
CA VAL A 262 -6.45 2.26 -8.47
C VAL A 262 -4.94 2.15 -8.62
N GLY A 263 -4.17 2.92 -7.87
CA GLY A 263 -2.72 2.92 -7.94
C GLY A 263 -2.08 4.16 -7.36
N THR A 264 -0.90 4.49 -7.86
CA THR A 264 -0.14 5.67 -7.45
C THR A 264 0.41 6.42 -8.65
N ILE A 265 0.55 7.73 -8.50
CA ILE A 265 1.29 8.59 -9.43
C ILE A 265 2.39 9.34 -8.68
N SER A 266 3.38 9.79 -9.42
CA SER A 266 4.53 10.57 -8.95
C SER A 266 4.77 11.76 -9.86
N ARG A 267 5.64 12.70 -9.45
CA ARG A 267 6.05 13.81 -10.32
C ARG A 267 6.65 13.36 -11.65
N ARG A 268 7.25 12.16 -11.70
CA ARG A 268 7.84 11.63 -12.94
C ARG A 268 6.79 11.39 -14.02
N ASN A 269 5.56 11.04 -13.64
CA ASN A 269 4.48 10.78 -14.59
C ASN A 269 4.08 12.01 -15.43
N PHE A 270 4.45 13.23 -14.99
CA PHE A 270 4.25 14.45 -15.80
C PHE A 270 5.22 14.54 -16.98
N LEU A 271 6.40 13.90 -16.90
CA LEU A 271 7.39 13.93 -17.96
C LEU A 271 6.97 13.09 -19.18
N ASP A 272 6.17 12.07 -18.94
CA ASP A 272 5.76 11.09 -19.96
C ASP A 272 4.28 11.29 -20.39
N MET A 273 3.69 12.47 -20.08
CA MET A 273 2.30 12.76 -20.47
C MET A 273 2.16 13.00 -21.95
N HIS A 274 1.21 12.32 -22.54
CA HIS A 274 0.80 12.55 -23.92
C HIS A 274 -0.37 13.54 -23.98
N LYS A 275 -0.28 14.51 -24.89
CA LYS A 275 -1.40 15.40 -25.17
C LYS A 275 -2.56 14.60 -25.78
N LYS A 276 -3.80 14.96 -25.43
CA LYS A 276 -4.97 14.40 -26.12
C LYS A 276 -4.98 14.85 -27.56
N GLN A 277 -5.19 13.91 -28.47
CA GLN A 277 -5.27 14.18 -29.90
C GLN A 277 -6.71 14.50 -30.32
N VAL A 278 -6.88 15.56 -31.08
CA VAL A 278 -8.18 16.03 -31.53
C VAL A 278 -8.21 16.33 -33.03
N ILE A 279 -9.37 16.14 -33.63
CA ILE A 279 -9.74 16.66 -34.94
C ILE A 279 -10.85 17.67 -34.69
N LEU A 280 -10.65 18.92 -35.12
CA LEU A 280 -11.67 19.96 -35.05
C LEU A 280 -12.56 19.85 -36.27
N VAL A 281 -13.90 19.91 -36.08
CA VAL A 281 -14.86 19.83 -37.16
C VAL A 281 -15.80 21.00 -37.02
N ASP A 282 -15.94 21.77 -38.11
CA ASP A 282 -16.82 22.93 -38.23
C ASP A 282 -16.51 24.10 -37.28
N HIS A 283 -15.25 24.22 -36.86
CA HIS A 283 -14.70 25.37 -36.15
C HIS A 283 -13.17 25.38 -36.21
N ASN A 284 -12.57 26.58 -36.25
CA ASN A 284 -11.14 26.80 -36.33
C ASN A 284 -10.65 27.95 -35.43
N GLU A 285 -11.50 28.48 -34.56
CA GLU A 285 -11.16 29.54 -33.62
C GLU A 285 -11.20 29.03 -32.19
N LYS A 286 -10.30 29.54 -31.35
CA LYS A 286 -10.15 29.12 -29.93
C LYS A 286 -11.45 29.37 -29.13
N ASP A 287 -12.15 30.46 -29.43
CA ASP A 287 -13.36 30.87 -28.73
C ASP A 287 -14.55 29.92 -28.98
N GLN A 288 -14.49 29.14 -30.03
CA GLN A 288 -15.50 28.14 -30.41
C GLN A 288 -15.14 26.76 -29.93
N ALA A 289 -13.88 26.54 -29.52
CA ALA A 289 -13.37 25.25 -29.08
C ALA A 289 -13.67 25.00 -27.59
N VAL A 290 -13.37 23.78 -27.17
CA VAL A 290 -13.44 23.38 -25.76
C VAL A 290 -12.34 24.07 -24.94
N ASP A 291 -12.56 24.23 -23.63
CA ASP A 291 -11.55 24.76 -22.72
C ASP A 291 -10.25 23.97 -22.79
N ASN A 292 -9.12 24.66 -22.70
CA ASN A 292 -7.76 24.10 -22.76
C ASN A 292 -7.40 23.44 -24.11
N ILE A 293 -8.02 23.85 -25.21
CA ILE A 293 -7.71 23.32 -26.56
C ILE A 293 -6.23 23.47 -26.93
N GLU A 294 -5.57 24.52 -26.46
CA GLU A 294 -4.13 24.78 -26.68
C GLU A 294 -3.23 23.71 -26.03
N LYS A 295 -3.76 22.94 -25.08
CA LYS A 295 -3.05 21.81 -24.42
C LYS A 295 -3.22 20.50 -25.18
N ALA A 296 -4.13 20.44 -26.14
CA ALA A 296 -4.30 19.27 -27.00
C ALA A 296 -3.33 19.29 -28.18
N GLU A 297 -3.17 18.15 -28.84
CA GLU A 297 -2.52 18.02 -30.14
C GLU A 297 -3.60 18.00 -31.23
N ILE A 298 -3.71 19.12 -31.96
CA ILE A 298 -4.65 19.23 -33.06
C ILE A 298 -4.04 18.50 -34.27
N LEU A 299 -4.65 17.35 -34.64
CA LEU A 299 -4.19 16.55 -35.77
C LEU A 299 -4.71 17.10 -37.10
N GLU A 300 -5.92 17.61 -37.12
CA GLU A 300 -6.61 18.05 -38.34
C GLU A 300 -7.71 19.04 -37.99
N ILE A 301 -7.96 19.97 -38.91
CA ILE A 301 -9.09 20.89 -38.87
C ILE A 301 -9.91 20.71 -40.14
N ILE A 302 -11.18 20.32 -40.01
CA ILE A 302 -12.12 20.15 -41.10
C ILE A 302 -13.18 21.27 -40.96
N ASP A 303 -13.00 22.33 -41.72
CA ASP A 303 -13.84 23.52 -41.60
C ASP A 303 -14.06 24.16 -42.96
N HIS A 304 -15.19 24.86 -43.13
CA HIS A 304 -15.54 25.62 -44.32
C HIS A 304 -15.57 27.14 -44.06
N HIS A 305 -15.32 27.56 -42.82
CA HIS A 305 -15.29 28.98 -42.47
C HIS A 305 -13.93 29.62 -42.85
N LYS A 306 -13.87 30.96 -42.77
CA LYS A 306 -12.61 31.68 -42.92
C LYS A 306 -11.64 31.23 -41.80
N LEU A 307 -10.40 31.02 -42.19
CA LEU A 307 -9.37 30.64 -41.23
C LEU A 307 -9.23 31.68 -40.11
N GLY A 308 -9.45 31.28 -38.88
CA GLY A 308 -9.17 32.01 -37.65
C GLY A 308 -7.75 31.73 -37.12
N SER A 309 -7.36 32.39 -36.04
CA SER A 309 -6.13 32.11 -35.31
C SER A 309 -6.42 31.23 -34.11
N LEU A 310 -5.65 30.12 -33.99
CA LEU A 310 -5.64 29.24 -32.79
C LEU A 310 -4.45 29.57 -31.87
N GLU A 311 -3.65 30.62 -32.19
CA GLU A 311 -2.53 31.09 -31.37
C GLU A 311 -2.97 31.87 -30.15
#